data_5faf5c1ba411fdf315e8337ebed5e0ce
#
_entry.id   5faf5c1ba411fdf315e8337ebed5e0ce
#
_cell.length_a   1.000
_cell.length_b   1.000
_cell.length_c   1.000
_cell.angle_alpha   90.00
_cell.angle_beta   90.00
_cell.angle_gamma   90.00
#
_symmetry.space_group_name_H-M   'P 1'
#
loop_
_entity.id
_entity.type
_entity.pdbx_description
1 polymer ?
#
loop_
_entity_poly.entity_id
_entity_poly.type
_entity_poly.pdbx_seq_one_letter_code
_entity_poly.pdbx_strand_id
1 'polypeptide(L)'
;MDIQKKQHTNIIQIIKRKIKKSVTDSLGNFDYNDEQKGLKNLINIYIAFSGKTSDEIVAKYKTENYSVFKEDLGQLIADSLRPLRDNYKEFISDKAYLEKVMKEGADKASYYATKTLRKVYKKVGFLPR
;
A
#
# COMPACT_ATOMS: atom_id res chain seq x y z
N MET A 1 18.34 15.63 -17.14
CA MET A 1 18.25 14.42 -16.28
C MET A 1 17.01 14.57 -15.42
N ASP A 2 16.03 13.72 -15.69
CA ASP A 2 14.62 13.91 -15.36
C ASP A 2 14.36 13.78 -13.83
N ILE A 3 13.77 14.80 -13.23
CA ILE A 3 13.39 14.86 -11.80
C ILE A 3 12.50 13.67 -11.43
N GLN A 4 11.67 13.20 -12.36
CA GLN A 4 10.80 12.05 -12.16
C GLN A 4 11.59 10.73 -12.01
N LYS A 5 12.66 10.53 -12.78
CA LYS A 5 13.55 9.34 -12.62
C LYS A 5 14.22 9.34 -11.25
N LYS A 6 14.63 10.51 -10.75
CA LYS A 6 15.29 10.64 -9.44
C LYS A 6 14.35 10.32 -8.27
N GLN A 7 13.06 10.68 -8.37
CA GLN A 7 12.06 10.35 -7.36
C GLN A 7 11.68 8.85 -7.37
N HIS A 8 11.60 8.22 -8.55
CA HIS A 8 11.34 6.78 -8.68
C HIS A 8 12.43 5.94 -8.01
N THR A 9 13.68 6.27 -8.30
CA THR A 9 14.85 5.60 -7.71
C THR A 9 14.85 5.75 -6.19
N ASN A 10 14.42 6.90 -5.67
CA ASN A 10 14.39 7.15 -4.22
C ASN A 10 13.36 6.26 -3.49
N ILE A 11 12.13 6.10 -4.03
CA ILE A 11 11.09 5.28 -3.38
C ILE A 11 11.47 3.80 -3.37
N ILE A 12 12.01 3.27 -4.46
CA ILE A 12 12.50 1.89 -4.54
C ILE A 12 13.59 1.66 -3.49
N GLN A 13 14.54 2.58 -3.38
CA GLN A 13 15.60 2.51 -2.39
C GLN A 13 15.07 2.58 -0.95
N ILE A 14 14.03 3.37 -0.70
CA ILE A 14 13.38 3.45 0.61
C ILE A 14 12.73 2.12 0.96
N ILE A 15 12.00 1.48 0.04
CA ILE A 15 11.36 0.18 0.24
C ILE A 15 12.43 -0.87 0.56
N LYS A 16 13.44 -1.02 -0.31
CA LYS A 16 14.55 -1.97 -0.11
C LYS A 16 15.26 -1.75 1.23
N ARG A 17 15.54 -0.51 1.58
CA ARG A 17 16.18 -0.16 2.86
C ARG A 17 15.32 -0.55 4.06
N LYS A 18 14.00 -0.33 4.01
CA LYS A 18 13.08 -0.72 5.09
C LYS A 18 13.03 -2.24 5.26
N ILE A 19 12.91 -2.99 4.17
CA ILE A 19 12.93 -4.45 4.21
C ILE A 19 14.28 -4.98 4.71
N LYS A 20 15.41 -4.44 4.21
CA LYS A 20 16.75 -4.82 4.66
C LYS A 20 16.95 -4.63 6.17
N LYS A 21 16.39 -3.55 6.73
CA LYS A 21 16.47 -3.22 8.16
C LYS A 21 15.45 -3.96 9.03
N SER A 22 14.51 -4.72 8.44
CA SER A 22 13.53 -5.49 9.22
C SER A 22 14.23 -6.52 10.10
N VAL A 23 13.70 -6.69 11.30
CA VAL A 23 14.28 -7.65 12.27
C VAL A 23 13.92 -9.07 11.84
N THR A 24 14.91 -9.93 11.79
CA THR A 24 14.79 -11.37 11.67
C THR A 24 15.61 -12.01 12.79
N ASP A 25 15.31 -13.26 13.11
CA ASP A 25 16.09 -14.03 14.09
C ASP A 25 17.54 -14.28 13.60
N SER A 26 18.35 -14.81 14.48
CA SER A 26 19.74 -15.19 14.23
C SER A 26 19.95 -16.71 14.10
N LEU A 27 18.87 -17.49 13.93
CA LEU A 27 18.93 -18.95 13.87
C LEU A 27 19.58 -19.47 12.59
N GLY A 28 19.61 -18.67 11.53
CA GLY A 28 20.32 -18.98 10.30
C GLY A 28 19.64 -20.02 9.40
N ASN A 29 18.51 -20.60 9.82
CA ASN A 29 17.70 -21.50 9.01
C ASN A 29 16.50 -20.75 8.45
N PHE A 30 16.18 -20.98 7.18
CA PHE A 30 15.02 -20.37 6.52
C PHE A 30 13.83 -21.33 6.62
N ASP A 31 12.86 -20.98 7.50
CA ASP A 31 11.68 -21.81 7.74
C ASP A 31 10.44 -20.95 8.03
N TYR A 32 9.25 -21.55 7.88
CA TYR A 32 7.97 -20.89 8.14
C TYR A 32 7.36 -21.44 9.41
N ASN A 33 7.79 -20.94 10.55
CA ASN A 33 7.32 -21.36 11.87
C ASN A 33 7.05 -20.18 12.82
N ASP A 34 6.43 -20.46 13.99
CA ASP A 34 6.07 -19.43 14.97
C ASP A 34 7.23 -18.95 15.83
N GLU A 35 8.35 -19.65 15.84
CA GLU A 35 9.55 -19.24 16.57
C GLU A 35 10.26 -18.10 15.85
N GLN A 36 10.22 -18.10 14.53
CA GLN A 36 10.82 -17.10 13.64
C GLN A 36 9.82 -16.01 13.24
N LYS A 37 9.19 -15.33 14.21
CA LYS A 37 8.11 -14.36 13.97
C LYS A 37 8.46 -13.28 12.95
N GLY A 38 9.70 -12.78 12.98
CA GLY A 38 10.17 -11.76 12.04
C GLY A 38 10.25 -12.29 10.61
N LEU A 39 10.86 -13.45 10.41
CA LEU A 39 10.95 -14.11 9.12
C LEU A 39 9.57 -14.52 8.60
N LYS A 40 8.75 -15.14 9.45
CA LYS A 40 7.38 -15.53 9.12
C LYS A 40 6.56 -14.34 8.61
N ASN A 41 6.66 -13.18 9.25
CA ASN A 41 5.98 -11.96 8.80
C ASN A 41 6.46 -11.53 7.41
N LEU A 42 7.75 -11.56 7.12
CA LEU A 42 8.27 -11.23 5.80
C LEU A 42 7.84 -12.23 4.73
N ILE A 43 7.77 -13.54 5.07
CA ILE A 43 7.23 -14.57 4.17
C ILE A 43 5.75 -14.30 3.88
N ASN A 44 4.94 -13.93 4.87
CA ASN A 44 3.54 -13.56 4.66
C ASN A 44 3.38 -12.37 3.72
N ILE A 45 4.25 -11.37 3.83
CA ILE A 45 4.28 -10.24 2.88
C ILE A 45 4.64 -10.75 1.47
N TYR A 46 5.63 -11.63 1.35
CA TYR A 46 6.00 -12.21 0.06
C TYR A 46 4.84 -12.97 -0.57
N ILE A 47 4.12 -13.80 0.20
CA ILE A 47 2.91 -14.52 -0.22
C ILE A 47 1.87 -13.55 -0.78
N ALA A 48 1.57 -12.50 -0.03
CA ALA A 48 0.55 -11.51 -0.41
C ALA A 48 0.84 -10.81 -1.75
N PHE A 49 2.12 -10.56 -2.06
CA PHE A 49 2.52 -9.88 -3.30
C PHE A 49 2.79 -10.84 -4.47
N SER A 50 3.20 -12.08 -4.20
CA SER A 50 3.58 -13.03 -5.25
C SER A 50 2.48 -14.04 -5.59
N GLY A 51 1.53 -14.28 -4.68
CA GLY A 51 0.54 -15.35 -4.77
C GLY A 51 1.13 -16.76 -4.59
N LYS A 52 2.42 -16.89 -4.23
CA LYS A 52 3.08 -18.18 -3.97
C LYS A 52 2.71 -18.71 -2.59
N THR A 53 2.89 -20.03 -2.40
CA THR A 53 2.70 -20.67 -1.10
C THR A 53 3.94 -20.50 -0.21
N SER A 54 3.77 -20.69 1.11
CA SER A 54 4.89 -20.69 2.07
C SER A 54 5.95 -21.71 1.71
N ASP A 55 5.52 -22.90 1.29
CA ASP A 55 6.42 -24.03 0.99
C ASP A 55 7.28 -23.74 -0.23
N GLU A 56 6.73 -23.11 -1.26
CA GLU A 56 7.49 -22.70 -2.45
C GLU A 56 8.54 -21.65 -2.11
N ILE A 57 8.21 -20.71 -1.22
CA ILE A 57 9.13 -19.66 -0.78
C ILE A 57 10.24 -20.26 0.08
N VAL A 58 9.88 -21.11 1.04
CA VAL A 58 10.87 -21.81 1.88
C VAL A 58 11.79 -22.67 1.02
N ALA A 59 11.26 -23.45 0.09
CA ALA A 59 12.06 -24.27 -0.82
C ALA A 59 13.06 -23.43 -1.64
N LYS A 60 12.62 -22.25 -2.12
CA LYS A 60 13.48 -21.35 -2.91
C LYS A 60 14.65 -20.77 -2.08
N TYR A 61 14.40 -20.41 -0.82
CA TYR A 61 15.38 -19.68 -0.01
C TYR A 61 16.05 -20.52 1.09
N LYS A 62 15.77 -21.83 1.15
CA LYS A 62 16.28 -22.73 2.20
C LYS A 62 17.81 -22.74 2.32
N THR A 63 18.51 -22.61 1.21
CA THR A 63 19.97 -22.58 1.12
C THR A 63 20.54 -21.17 1.00
N GLU A 64 19.66 -20.17 0.92
CA GLU A 64 20.06 -18.80 0.71
C GLU A 64 20.20 -18.02 2.03
N ASN A 65 20.91 -16.92 1.96
CA ASN A 65 21.04 -15.98 3.07
C ASN A 65 19.79 -15.10 3.17
N TYR A 66 19.39 -14.73 4.39
CA TYR A 66 18.29 -13.78 4.63
C TYR A 66 18.41 -12.47 3.85
N SER A 67 19.62 -12.04 3.54
CA SER A 67 19.86 -10.83 2.76
C SER A 67 19.36 -10.94 1.33
N VAL A 68 19.53 -12.11 0.69
CA VAL A 68 19.04 -12.38 -0.67
C VAL A 68 17.51 -12.35 -0.68
N PHE A 69 16.89 -13.05 0.27
CA PHE A 69 15.44 -13.03 0.42
C PHE A 69 14.88 -11.62 0.64
N LYS A 70 15.51 -10.84 1.51
CA LYS A 70 15.07 -9.45 1.79
C LYS A 70 15.25 -8.54 0.57
N GLU A 71 16.28 -8.76 -0.23
CA GLU A 71 16.48 -7.98 -1.46
C GLU A 71 15.42 -8.31 -2.50
N ASP A 72 15.15 -9.61 -2.73
CA ASP A 72 14.10 -10.09 -3.64
C ASP A 72 12.72 -9.60 -3.19
N LEU A 73 12.40 -9.69 -1.89
CA LEU A 73 11.16 -9.17 -1.33
C LEU A 73 11.02 -7.65 -1.55
N GLY A 74 12.09 -6.91 -1.32
CA GLY A 74 12.10 -5.46 -1.55
C GLY A 74 11.86 -5.11 -3.02
N GLN A 75 12.42 -5.87 -3.95
CA GLN A 75 12.20 -5.70 -5.38
C GLN A 75 10.76 -6.07 -5.77
N LEU A 76 10.25 -7.21 -5.30
CA LEU A 76 8.87 -7.67 -5.55
C LEU A 76 7.85 -6.62 -5.12
N ILE A 77 7.98 -6.06 -3.90
CA ILE A 77 7.09 -5.00 -3.40
C ILE A 77 7.20 -3.74 -4.29
N ALA A 78 8.42 -3.34 -4.63
CA ALA A 78 8.64 -2.14 -5.45
C ALA A 78 8.00 -2.25 -6.83
N ASP A 79 8.08 -3.41 -7.46
CA ASP A 79 7.49 -3.68 -8.79
C ASP A 79 5.97 -3.81 -8.72
N SER A 80 5.44 -4.51 -7.73
CA SER A 80 4.00 -4.69 -7.53
C SER A 80 3.28 -3.37 -7.25
N LEU A 81 3.93 -2.43 -6.56
CA LEU A 81 3.37 -1.12 -6.26
C LEU A 81 3.60 -0.08 -7.35
N ARG A 82 4.29 -0.42 -8.44
CA ARG A 82 4.57 0.51 -9.55
C ARG A 82 3.30 1.07 -10.18
N PRO A 83 2.31 0.26 -10.60
CA PRO A 83 1.08 0.78 -11.22
C PRO A 83 0.33 1.74 -10.29
N LEU A 84 0.23 1.41 -9.00
CA LEU A 84 -0.41 2.27 -8.01
C LEU A 84 0.28 3.63 -7.88
N ARG A 85 1.61 3.65 -7.89
CA ARG A 85 2.38 4.90 -7.83
C ARG A 85 2.22 5.74 -9.08
N ASP A 86 2.15 5.11 -10.24
CA ASP A 86 2.01 5.81 -11.51
C ASP A 86 0.61 6.43 -11.63
N ASN A 87 -0.44 5.70 -11.29
CA ASN A 87 -1.81 6.23 -11.19
C ASN A 87 -1.91 7.38 -10.16
N TYR A 88 -1.29 7.22 -8.99
CA TYR A 88 -1.26 8.30 -7.99
C TYR A 88 -0.64 9.59 -8.54
N LYS A 89 0.48 9.50 -9.27
CA LYS A 89 1.13 10.66 -9.87
C LYS A 89 0.26 11.32 -10.93
N GLU A 90 -0.40 10.52 -11.76
CA GLU A 90 -1.32 10.99 -12.77
C GLU A 90 -2.45 11.81 -12.13
N PHE A 91 -3.14 11.25 -11.13
CA PHE A 91 -4.21 11.96 -10.42
C PHE A 91 -3.72 13.23 -9.72
N ILE A 92 -2.59 13.20 -9.04
CA ILE A 92 -2.06 14.39 -8.34
C ILE A 92 -1.61 15.48 -9.33
N SER A 93 -1.22 15.13 -10.53
CA SER A 93 -0.85 16.09 -11.57
C SER A 93 -2.04 16.81 -12.18
N ASP A 94 -3.21 16.18 -12.21
CA ASP A 94 -4.47 16.74 -12.73
C ASP A 94 -5.33 17.34 -11.59
N LYS A 95 -4.95 18.54 -11.16
CA LYS A 95 -5.68 19.27 -10.11
C LYS A 95 -7.12 19.58 -10.50
N ALA A 96 -7.38 19.88 -11.78
CA ALA A 96 -8.74 20.20 -12.26
C ALA A 96 -9.65 18.98 -12.15
N TYR A 97 -9.16 17.81 -12.47
CA TYR A 97 -9.90 16.56 -12.28
C TYR A 97 -10.21 16.30 -10.80
N LEU A 98 -9.21 16.45 -9.90
CA LEU A 98 -9.42 16.26 -8.47
C LEU A 98 -10.45 17.23 -7.90
N GLU A 99 -10.37 18.52 -8.25
CA GLU A 99 -11.34 19.54 -7.84
C GLU A 99 -12.75 19.22 -8.33
N LYS A 100 -12.88 18.76 -9.58
CA LYS A 100 -14.15 18.31 -10.14
C LYS A 100 -14.75 17.16 -9.35
N VAL A 101 -13.98 16.10 -9.08
CA VAL A 101 -14.44 14.92 -8.33
C VAL A 101 -14.85 15.29 -6.90
N MET A 102 -14.06 16.14 -6.25
CA MET A 102 -14.36 16.63 -4.90
C MET A 102 -15.67 17.44 -4.88
N LYS A 103 -15.86 18.33 -5.86
CA LYS A 103 -17.08 19.14 -5.97
C LYS A 103 -18.32 18.29 -6.23
N GLU A 104 -18.24 17.37 -7.19
CA GLU A 104 -19.35 16.44 -7.48
C GLU A 104 -19.70 15.58 -6.26
N GLY A 105 -18.71 15.13 -5.50
CA GLY A 105 -18.91 14.40 -4.25
C GLY A 105 -19.59 15.25 -3.17
N ALA A 106 -19.13 16.49 -2.99
CA ALA A 106 -19.70 17.44 -2.05
C ALA A 106 -21.16 17.79 -2.41
N ASP A 107 -21.45 18.01 -3.68
CA ASP A 107 -22.80 18.31 -4.17
C ASP A 107 -23.76 17.13 -3.90
N LYS A 108 -23.32 15.89 -4.17
CA LYS A 108 -24.12 14.69 -3.87
C LYS A 108 -24.36 14.53 -2.36
N ALA A 109 -23.35 14.69 -1.54
CA ALA A 109 -23.47 14.62 -0.09
C ALA A 109 -24.42 15.71 0.45
N SER A 110 -24.28 16.94 -0.02
CA SER A 110 -25.14 18.08 0.34
C SER A 110 -26.60 17.85 -0.05
N TYR A 111 -26.84 17.25 -1.21
CA TYR A 111 -28.20 16.90 -1.64
C TYR A 111 -28.89 15.97 -0.64
N TYR A 112 -28.23 14.88 -0.26
CA TYR A 112 -28.81 13.92 0.69
C TYR A 112 -28.95 14.52 2.10
N ALA A 113 -27.95 15.25 2.57
CA ALA A 113 -27.98 15.91 3.87
C ALA A 113 -29.12 16.93 3.96
N THR A 114 -29.26 17.80 2.95
CA THR A 114 -30.33 18.81 2.89
C THR A 114 -31.71 18.16 2.82
N LYS A 115 -31.86 17.09 2.03
CA LYS A 115 -33.14 16.35 1.94
C LYS A 115 -33.56 15.78 3.31
N THR A 116 -32.61 15.25 4.08
CA THR A 116 -32.87 14.73 5.42
C THR A 116 -33.16 15.86 6.40
N LEU A 117 -32.34 16.91 6.38
CA LEU A 117 -32.50 18.06 7.27
C LEU A 117 -33.88 18.78 7.09
N ARG A 118 -34.30 18.95 5.85
CA ARG A 118 -35.64 19.50 5.56
C ARG A 118 -36.78 18.68 6.18
N LYS A 119 -36.67 17.35 6.15
CA LYS A 119 -37.66 16.49 6.80
C LYS A 119 -37.67 16.66 8.34
N VAL A 120 -36.50 16.80 8.94
CA VAL A 120 -36.36 17.06 10.37
C VAL A 120 -36.96 18.43 10.72
N TYR A 121 -36.59 19.48 10.02
CA TYR A 121 -37.12 20.85 10.26
C TYR A 121 -38.64 20.88 10.19
N LYS A 122 -39.23 20.22 9.18
CA LYS A 122 -40.68 20.11 9.06
C LYS A 122 -41.33 19.41 10.26
N LYS A 123 -40.70 18.34 10.79
CA LYS A 123 -41.22 17.58 11.93
C LYS A 123 -41.14 18.35 13.25
N VAL A 124 -40.11 19.16 13.45
CA VAL A 124 -39.89 19.93 14.69
C VAL A 124 -40.43 21.36 14.61
N GLY A 125 -41.04 21.74 13.50
CA GLY A 125 -41.64 23.08 13.32
C GLY A 125 -40.65 24.20 13.04
N PHE A 126 -39.41 23.88 12.62
CA PHE A 126 -38.44 24.91 12.21
C PHE A 126 -38.70 25.38 10.78
N LEU A 127 -38.46 26.67 10.54
CA LEU A 127 -38.46 27.22 9.19
C LEU A 127 -37.29 26.68 8.38
N PRO A 128 -37.49 26.22 7.15
CA PRO A 128 -36.38 25.81 6.28
C PRO A 128 -35.49 27.02 5.96
N ARG A 129 -34.20 26.83 6.07
CA ARG A 129 -33.18 27.74 5.57
C ARG A 129 -32.90 27.50 4.09
#